data_d611c600e55967d3d9ca7e67e77402cd
#
_entry.id   d611c600e55967d3d9ca7e67e77402cd
#
_cell.length_a   1.000
_cell.length_b   1.000
_cell.length_c   1.000
_cell.angle_alpha   90.00
_cell.angle_beta   90.00
_cell.angle_gamma   90.00
#
_symmetry.space_group_name_H-M   'P 1'
#
loop_
_entity.id
_entity.type
_entity.pdbx_description
1 polymer ?
#
loop_
_entity_poly.entity_id
_entity_poly.type
_entity_poly.pdbx_seq_one_letter_code
_entity_poly.pdbx_strand_id
1 'polypeptide(L)' 'MIKVMIADDQELIRQSLQIVLEMKEGIEVTATAKDGREVIQEVRKDKPDVILMDVRMPEMDGVQCTQIIKEQ' A
#
# COMPACT_ATOMS: atom_id res chain seq x y z
N MET A 1 2.47 13.90 9.41
CA MET A 1 1.92 13.42 8.12
C MET A 1 1.41 12.00 8.24
N ILE A 2 0.35 11.70 7.55
CA ILE A 2 -0.16 10.34 7.48
C ILE A 2 0.62 9.59 6.40
N LYS A 3 1.26 8.50 6.78
CA LYS A 3 2.02 7.67 5.84
C LYS A 3 1.10 6.65 5.19
N VAL A 4 1.04 6.67 3.87
CA VAL A 4 0.15 5.80 3.09
C VAL A 4 0.97 4.93 2.16
N MET A 5 0.63 3.64 2.11
CA MET A 5 1.12 2.71 1.11
C MET A 5 0.00 2.40 0.13
N ILE A 6 0.32 2.33 -1.15
CA ILE A 6 -0.64 1.94 -2.18
C ILE A 6 -0.26 0.56 -2.70
N ALA A 7 -1.21 -0.36 -2.66
CA ALA A 7 -0.98 -1.73 -3.10
C ALA A 7 -2.03 -2.12 -4.14
N ASP A 8 -1.62 -2.27 -5.40
CA ASP A 8 -2.50 -2.61 -6.51
C ASP A 8 -1.65 -3.25 -7.60
N ASP A 9 -2.18 -4.28 -8.27
CA ASP A 9 -1.45 -4.96 -9.32
C ASP A 9 -1.41 -4.18 -10.64
N GLN A 10 -2.22 -3.13 -10.78
CA GLN A 10 -2.25 -2.31 -11.98
C GLN A 10 -1.39 -1.06 -11.78
N GLU A 11 -0.35 -0.95 -12.58
CA GLU A 11 0.60 0.16 -12.47
C GLU A 11 -0.08 1.52 -12.65
N LEU A 12 -0.97 1.62 -13.63
CA LEU A 12 -1.65 2.88 -13.90
C LEU A 12 -2.46 3.37 -12.70
N ILE A 13 -3.13 2.44 -12.03
CA ILE A 13 -3.92 2.77 -10.85
C ILE A 13 -3.01 3.21 -9.71
N ARG A 14 -1.89 2.50 -9.49
CA ARG A 14 -0.93 2.90 -8.45
C ARG A 14 -0.43 4.33 -8.69
N GLN A 15 -0.04 4.62 -9.93
CA GLN A 15 0.47 5.94 -10.28
C GLN A 15 -0.59 7.03 -10.10
N SER A 16 -1.81 6.75 -10.54
CA SER A 16 -2.90 7.72 -10.42
C SER A 16 -3.23 8.02 -8.97
N LEU A 17 -3.33 6.99 -8.14
CA LEU A 17 -3.60 7.17 -6.71
C LEU A 17 -2.47 7.92 -6.02
N GLN A 18 -1.23 7.64 -6.37
CA GLN A 18 -0.10 8.33 -5.80
C GLN A 18 -0.17 9.83 -6.09
N ILE A 19 -0.44 10.20 -7.33
CA ILE A 19 -0.55 11.60 -7.72
C ILE A 19 -1.67 12.29 -6.94
N VAL A 20 -2.84 11.67 -6.90
CA VAL A 20 -4.01 12.26 -6.21
C VAL A 20 -3.74 12.45 -4.72
N LEU A 21 -3.16 11.44 -4.08
CA LEU A 21 -2.90 11.49 -2.64
C LEU A 21 -1.82 12.51 -2.29
N GLU A 22 -0.79 12.62 -3.11
CA GLU A 22 0.29 13.58 -2.86
C GLU A 22 -0.14 15.02 -3.05
N MET A 23 -1.26 15.26 -3.73
CA MET A 23 -1.83 16.60 -3.84
C MET A 23 -2.54 17.05 -2.57
N LYS A 24 -2.76 16.17 -1.62
CA LYS A 24 -3.45 16.50 -0.38
C LYS A 24 -2.44 16.80 0.73
N GLU A 25 -2.71 17.86 1.49
CA GLU A 25 -1.87 18.20 2.61
C GLU A 25 -1.98 17.14 3.71
N GLY A 26 -0.86 16.86 4.37
CA GLY A 26 -0.83 15.94 5.49
C GLY A 26 -0.73 14.48 5.11
N ILE A 27 -0.65 14.15 3.81
CA ILE A 27 -0.53 12.78 3.33
C ILE A 27 0.79 12.60 2.59
N GLU A 28 1.49 11.53 2.93
CA GLU A 28 2.74 11.16 2.27
C GLU A 28 2.63 9.71 1.78
N VAL A 29 2.85 9.49 0.49
CA VAL A 29 2.91 8.13 -0.05
C VAL A 29 4.33 7.62 0.12
N THR A 30 4.53 6.69 1.04
CA THR A 30 5.86 6.20 1.40
C THR A 30 6.32 5.04 0.54
N ALA A 31 5.38 4.28 -0.03
CA ALA A 31 5.71 3.12 -0.84
C ALA A 31 4.53 2.72 -1.71
N THR A 32 4.84 2.00 -2.78
CA THR A 32 3.83 1.33 -3.60
C THR A 32 4.22 -0.13 -3.76
N ALA A 33 3.22 -0.99 -3.90
CA ALA A 33 3.44 -2.43 -4.04
C ALA A 33 2.53 -2.98 -5.13
N LYS A 34 3.02 -3.92 -5.92
CA LYS A 34 2.24 -4.53 -6.99
C LYS A 34 1.59 -5.85 -6.58
N ASP A 35 2.02 -6.44 -5.47
CA ASP A 35 1.47 -7.70 -4.97
C ASP A 35 1.68 -7.80 -3.47
N GLY A 36 1.14 -8.88 -2.88
CA GLY A 36 1.21 -9.06 -1.44
C GLY A 36 2.62 -9.25 -0.92
N ARG A 37 3.52 -9.84 -1.71
CA ARG A 37 4.91 -10.01 -1.32
C ARG A 37 5.59 -8.66 -1.13
N GLU A 38 5.39 -7.75 -2.08
CA GLU A 38 5.96 -6.41 -1.97
C GLU A 38 5.38 -5.64 -0.79
N VAL A 39 4.08 -5.81 -0.52
CA VAL A 39 3.47 -5.18 0.65
C VAL A 39 4.22 -5.56 1.93
N ILE A 40 4.47 -6.85 2.11
CA ILE A 40 5.15 -7.32 3.30
C ILE A 40 6.57 -6.76 3.39
N GLN A 41 7.29 -6.74 2.27
CA GLN A 41 8.64 -6.19 2.24
C GLN A 41 8.67 -4.71 2.60
N GLU A 42 7.74 -3.93 2.06
CA GLU A 42 7.71 -2.49 2.30
C GLU A 42 7.27 -2.15 3.73
N VAL A 43 6.34 -2.92 4.29
CA VAL A 43 5.92 -2.73 5.68
C VAL A 43 7.07 -2.95 6.65
N ARG A 44 7.94 -3.91 6.36
CA ARG A 44 9.10 -4.19 7.20
C ARG A 44 10.13 -3.07 7.17
N LYS A 45 10.21 -2.35 6.05
CA LYS A 45 11.15 -1.22 5.92
C LYS A 45 10.63 0.04 6.60
N ASP A 46 9.36 0.36 6.36
CA ASP A 46 8.76 1.59 6.87
C ASP A 46 7.27 1.35 7.05
N LYS A 47 6.84 1.16 8.28
CA LYS A 47 5.46 0.80 8.59
C LYS A 47 4.52 1.98 8.31
N PRO A 48 3.56 1.83 7.38
CA PRO A 48 2.63 2.91 7.06
C PRO A 48 1.51 3.01 8.10
N ASP A 49 0.85 4.15 8.13
CA ASP A 49 -0.35 4.33 8.94
C ASP A 49 -1.60 3.73 8.27
N VAL A 50 -1.64 3.81 6.93
CA VAL A 50 -2.77 3.33 6.15
C VAL A 50 -2.25 2.64 4.90
N ILE A 51 -2.92 1.55 4.51
CA ILE A 51 -2.65 0.87 3.25
C ILE A 51 -3.93 0.84 2.42
N LEU A 52 -3.85 1.41 1.22
CA LEU A 52 -4.91 1.29 0.21
C LEU A 52 -4.60 0.04 -0.61
N MET A 53 -5.40 -0.99 -0.47
CA MET A 53 -5.08 -2.31 -0.98
C MET A 53 -6.19 -2.87 -1.84
N ASP A 54 -5.82 -3.37 -3.04
CA ASP A 54 -6.75 -4.11 -3.90
C ASP A 54 -6.81 -5.56 -3.39
N VAL A 55 -8.00 -6.01 -3.02
CA VAL A 55 -8.20 -7.37 -2.49
C VAL A 55 -7.96 -8.47 -3.53
N ARG A 56 -7.82 -8.10 -4.80
CA ARG A 56 -7.61 -9.07 -5.88
C ARG A 56 -6.16 -9.22 -6.31
N MET A 57 -5.23 -8.72 -5.50
CA MET A 57 -3.82 -8.82 -5.83
C MET A 57 -3.36 -10.27 -5.89
N PRO A 58 -2.47 -10.61 -6.84
CA PRO A 58 -1.91 -11.95 -6.93
C PRO A 58 -1.04 -12.27 -5.71
N GLU A 59 -0.83 -13.57 -5.48
CA GLU A 59 -0.01 -14.18 -4.45
C GLU A 59 -0.59 -14.12 -3.04
N MET A 60 -1.31 -13.06 -2.69
CA MET A 60 -1.89 -12.90 -1.37
C MET A 60 -3.08 -11.96 -1.49
N ASP A 61 -4.24 -12.33 -0.97
CA ASP A 61 -5.38 -11.44 -1.02
C ASP A 61 -5.21 -10.28 -0.04
N GLY A 62 -5.99 -9.21 -0.25
CA GLY A 62 -5.86 -8.02 0.57
C GLY A 62 -6.16 -8.25 2.05
N VAL A 63 -7.06 -9.19 2.35
CA VAL A 63 -7.41 -9.51 3.72
C VAL A 63 -6.23 -10.15 4.45
N GLN A 64 -5.54 -11.09 3.81
CA GLN A 64 -4.37 -11.72 4.39
C GLN A 64 -3.24 -10.72 4.66
N CYS A 65 -2.97 -9.85 3.70
CA CYS A 65 -1.97 -8.80 3.88
C CYS A 65 -2.32 -7.88 5.04
N THR A 66 -3.58 -7.50 5.15
CA THR A 66 -4.05 -6.63 6.22
C THR A 66 -3.88 -7.30 7.58
N GLN A 67 -4.18 -8.59 7.69
CA GLN A 67 -4.00 -9.33 8.93
C GLN A 67 -2.53 -9.36 9.36
N ILE A 68 -1.63 -9.64 8.43
CA ILE A 68 -0.20 -9.66 8.72
C ILE A 68 0.28 -8.32 9.25
N ILE A 69 -0.16 -7.24 8.64
CA ILE A 69 0.22 -5.90 9.04
C ILE A 69 -0.27 -5.59 10.46
N LYS A 70 -1.50 -5.98 10.78
CA LYS A 70 -2.05 -5.75 12.11
C LYS A 70 -1.31 -6.52 13.20
N GLU A 71 -0.78 -7.69 12.86
CA GLU A 71 -0.05 -8.53 13.81
C GLU A 71 1.39 -8.06 14.04
N GLN A 72 1.92 -7.28 13.14
CA GLN A 72 3.26 -6.72 13.23
C GLN A 72 3.24 -5.34 13.84
#